data_bfb47e6341b97a7d5c18249ea1b7673b
#
_entry.id   bfb47e6341b97a7d5c18249ea1b7673b
#
_cell.length_a   1.000
_cell.length_b   1.000
_cell.length_c   1.000
_cell.angle_alpha   90.00
_cell.angle_beta   90.00
_cell.angle_gamma   90.00
#
_symmetry.space_group_name_H-M   'P 1'
#
loop_
_entity.id
_entity.type
_entity.pdbx_description
1 polymer ?
#
loop_
_entity_poly.entity_id
_entity_poly.type
_entity_poly.pdbx_seq_one_letter_code
_entity_poly.pdbx_strand_id
1 'polypeptide(L)'
;MRERGLPIHHTCVFRWVQVYSPELDKRCRPYLRRTNKSYRVDETYIKVKRKDRYLYRAVHGEQKYLYRAVDSTGQTIDFLLTAKRDAAAAKRFFRKALQSPGNPSPRVINVDKNPAYPAAIKELKAEGTLPKRCRLRQCRYLNNIVEQDHRTGERRSRLAMGYGSFRTAWKT
;
A
#
# COMPACT_ATOMS: atom_id res chain seq x y z
N MET A 1 25.91 2.86 -10.26
CA MET A 1 26.42 3.99 -9.45
C MET A 1 27.86 4.37 -9.75
N ARG A 2 28.65 3.49 -10.36
CA ARG A 2 30.01 3.81 -10.85
C ARG A 2 30.02 5.01 -11.82
N GLU A 3 28.98 5.12 -12.66
CA GLU A 3 28.79 6.25 -13.60
C GLU A 3 28.67 7.63 -12.92
N ARG A 4 28.36 7.65 -11.61
CA ARG A 4 28.26 8.88 -10.79
C ARG A 4 29.44 9.05 -9.83
N GLY A 5 30.54 8.32 -10.03
CA GLY A 5 31.75 8.43 -9.20
C GLY A 5 31.64 7.85 -7.78
N LEU A 6 30.56 7.14 -7.46
CA LEU A 6 30.36 6.56 -6.13
C LEU A 6 30.60 5.04 -6.16
N PRO A 7 31.70 4.53 -5.57
CA PRO A 7 32.00 3.10 -5.48
C PRO A 7 31.16 2.40 -4.43
N ILE A 8 29.82 2.46 -4.58
CA ILE A 8 28.88 1.87 -3.62
C ILE A 8 28.33 0.57 -4.18
N HIS A 9 28.40 -0.50 -3.40
CA HIS A 9 27.81 -1.79 -3.72
C HIS A 9 26.30 -1.74 -3.53
N HIS A 10 25.52 -2.48 -4.37
CA HIS A 10 24.07 -2.50 -4.30
C HIS A 10 23.51 -2.94 -2.93
N THR A 11 24.23 -3.79 -2.17
CA THR A 11 23.84 -4.19 -0.81
C THR A 11 23.87 -3.03 0.18
N CYS A 12 24.77 -2.03 0.00
CA CYS A 12 24.76 -0.83 0.83
C CYS A 12 23.50 -0.01 0.59
N VAL A 13 23.13 0.17 -0.69
CA VAL A 13 21.89 0.86 -1.05
C VAL A 13 20.68 0.12 -0.46
N PHE A 14 20.63 -1.21 -0.57
CA PHE A 14 19.57 -2.00 0.03
C PHE A 14 19.47 -1.79 1.55
N ARG A 15 20.59 -1.84 2.25
CA ARG A 15 20.63 -1.58 3.71
C ARG A 15 20.15 -0.17 4.05
N TRP A 16 20.56 0.82 3.28
CA TRP A 16 20.12 2.21 3.48
C TRP A 16 18.61 2.36 3.29
N VAL A 17 18.04 1.76 2.26
CA VAL A 17 16.59 1.74 2.06
C VAL A 17 15.89 1.13 3.28
N GLN A 18 16.37 -0.01 3.78
CA GLN A 18 15.76 -0.67 4.95
C GLN A 18 15.86 0.15 6.24
N VAL A 19 16.88 0.98 6.38
CA VAL A 19 17.09 1.81 7.58
C VAL A 19 16.38 3.14 7.46
N TYR A 20 16.52 3.82 6.31
CA TYR A 20 16.11 5.21 6.19
C TYR A 20 14.71 5.42 5.59
N SER A 21 14.15 4.46 4.82
CA SER A 21 12.82 4.65 4.22
C SER A 21 11.72 4.91 5.26
N PRO A 22 11.65 4.20 6.39
CA PRO A 22 10.62 4.48 7.39
C PRO A 22 10.77 5.88 8.03
N GLU A 23 12.00 6.33 8.21
CA GLU A 23 12.28 7.66 8.76
C GLU A 23 11.99 8.76 7.75
N LEU A 24 12.33 8.52 6.48
CA LEU A 24 12.01 9.45 5.39
C LEU A 24 10.49 9.60 5.21
N ASP A 25 9.75 8.49 5.23
CA ASP A 25 8.29 8.53 5.18
C ASP A 25 7.73 9.41 6.30
N LYS A 26 8.18 9.20 7.54
CA LYS A 26 7.77 9.99 8.69
C LYS A 26 8.07 11.48 8.54
N ARG A 27 9.28 11.82 8.10
CA ARG A 27 9.73 13.22 7.93
C ARG A 27 9.05 13.91 6.74
N CYS A 28 8.81 13.19 5.65
CA CYS A 28 8.21 13.77 4.46
C CYS A 28 6.69 13.95 4.56
N ARG A 29 6.00 13.15 5.38
CA ARG A 29 4.53 13.22 5.52
C ARG A 29 3.97 14.63 5.78
N PRO A 30 4.54 15.47 6.66
CA PRO A 30 4.03 16.81 6.91
C PRO A 30 4.10 17.74 5.69
N TYR A 31 5.00 17.44 4.74
CA TYR A 31 5.23 18.26 3.54
C TYR A 31 4.47 17.74 2.32
N LEU A 32 3.78 16.61 2.43
CA LEU A 32 2.94 16.11 1.35
C LEU A 32 1.76 17.06 1.13
N ARG A 33 1.31 17.17 -0.12
CA ARG A 33 0.09 17.92 -0.44
C ARG A 33 -1.09 17.34 0.33
N ARG A 34 -1.93 18.20 0.84
CA ARG A 34 -3.16 17.78 1.53
C ARG A 34 -4.06 16.99 0.57
N THR A 35 -4.50 15.83 1.02
CA THR A 35 -5.42 14.98 0.26
C THR A 35 -6.84 15.53 0.33
N ASN A 36 -7.67 15.18 -0.66
CA ASN A 36 -9.07 15.56 -0.66
C ASN A 36 -9.95 14.49 0.02
N LYS A 37 -11.26 14.76 0.13
CA LYS A 37 -12.23 13.89 0.83
C LYS A 37 -12.78 12.76 -0.04
N SER A 38 -12.18 12.46 -1.20
CA SER A 38 -12.58 11.37 -2.10
C SER A 38 -11.49 10.31 -2.13
N TYR A 39 -11.67 9.25 -1.36
CA TYR A 39 -10.71 8.16 -1.27
C TYR A 39 -10.97 7.12 -2.37
N ARG A 40 -9.91 6.62 -2.98
CA ARG A 40 -9.91 5.50 -3.92
C ARG A 40 -8.97 4.44 -3.36
N VAL A 41 -9.50 3.28 -3.09
CA VAL A 41 -8.80 2.21 -2.39
C VAL A 41 -8.80 0.96 -3.24
N ASP A 42 -7.64 0.36 -3.33
CA ASP A 42 -7.43 -0.91 -4.01
C ASP A 42 -6.32 -1.70 -3.34
N GLU A 43 -6.24 -2.99 -3.61
CA GLU A 43 -5.15 -3.83 -3.17
C GLU A 43 -4.45 -4.53 -4.33
N THR A 44 -3.13 -4.66 -4.20
CA THR A 44 -2.29 -5.41 -5.14
C THR A 44 -1.48 -6.49 -4.43
N TYR A 45 -0.95 -7.42 -5.21
CA TYR A 45 -0.16 -8.55 -4.70
C TYR A 45 1.32 -8.22 -4.72
N ILE A 46 2.02 -8.54 -3.64
CA ILE A 46 3.47 -8.47 -3.56
C ILE A 46 4.02 -9.87 -3.27
N LYS A 47 4.98 -10.31 -4.06
CA LYS A 47 5.70 -11.57 -3.83
C LYS A 47 6.72 -11.39 -2.70
N VAL A 48 6.62 -12.25 -1.68
CA VAL A 48 7.51 -12.28 -0.53
C VAL A 48 8.01 -13.69 -0.32
N LYS A 49 9.24 -13.86 0.15
CA LYS A 49 9.94 -15.14 0.33
C LYS A 49 10.08 -15.92 -0.97
N ARG A 50 11.02 -15.52 -1.79
CA ARG A 50 11.51 -16.35 -2.88
C ARG A 50 12.37 -17.45 -2.27
N LYS A 51 11.87 -18.67 -2.15
CA LYS A 51 12.69 -19.84 -1.86
C LYS A 51 13.37 -20.26 -3.16
N ASP A 52 14.56 -19.74 -3.41
CA ASP A 52 15.45 -20.29 -4.42
C ASP A 52 15.99 -21.62 -3.87
N ARG A 53 15.39 -22.71 -4.28
CA ARG A 53 16.03 -24.05 -4.25
C ARG A 53 16.17 -24.53 -5.68
N TYR A 54 17.41 -24.74 -6.05
CA TYR A 54 17.96 -25.26 -7.32
C TYR A 54 16.97 -25.98 -8.23
N LEU A 55 17.00 -25.57 -9.52
CA LEU A 55 16.59 -26.28 -10.75
C LEU A 55 15.27 -27.07 -10.70
N TYR A 56 14.33 -26.64 -11.57
CA TYR A 56 13.15 -27.40 -12.04
C TYR A 56 11.87 -27.40 -11.19
N ARG A 57 11.56 -26.37 -10.40
CA ARG A 57 10.18 -26.22 -9.90
C ARG A 57 9.74 -24.77 -9.85
N ALA A 58 8.50 -24.53 -10.30
CA ALA A 58 7.82 -23.23 -10.17
C ALA A 58 7.88 -22.75 -8.71
N VAL A 59 8.53 -21.62 -8.48
CA VAL A 59 8.73 -21.06 -7.14
C VAL A 59 7.45 -20.33 -6.74
N HIS A 60 6.63 -20.97 -5.92
CA HIS A 60 5.51 -20.30 -5.27
C HIS A 60 6.04 -19.45 -4.10
N GLY A 61 6.31 -18.16 -4.37
CA GLY A 61 6.48 -17.18 -3.29
C GLY A 61 5.13 -16.96 -2.57
N GLU A 62 5.16 -16.68 -1.28
CA GLU A 62 3.97 -16.28 -0.56
C GLU A 62 3.46 -14.94 -1.08
N GLN A 63 2.22 -14.89 -1.50
CA GLN A 63 1.56 -13.62 -1.87
C GLN A 63 1.19 -12.85 -0.60
N LYS A 64 1.52 -11.59 -0.58
CA LYS A 64 1.11 -10.63 0.44
C LYS A 64 0.35 -9.49 -0.24
N TYR A 65 -0.47 -8.79 0.51
CA TYR A 65 -1.41 -7.81 -0.02
C TYR A 65 -0.99 -6.41 0.39
N LEU A 66 -0.78 -5.54 -0.58
CA LEU A 66 -0.53 -4.12 -0.37
C LEU A 66 -1.85 -3.36 -0.61
N TYR A 67 -2.48 -2.94 0.48
CA TYR A 67 -3.58 -1.99 0.42
C TYR A 67 -3.02 -0.60 0.18
N ARG A 68 -3.64 0.14 -0.72
CA ARG A 68 -3.26 1.52 -1.01
C ARG A 68 -4.50 2.39 -1.19
N ALA A 69 -4.42 3.60 -0.71
CA ALA A 69 -5.41 4.63 -0.96
C ALA A 69 -4.76 5.87 -1.57
N VAL A 70 -5.41 6.40 -2.58
CA VAL A 70 -5.10 7.70 -3.17
C VAL A 70 -6.37 8.55 -3.20
N ASP A 71 -6.22 9.83 -3.32
CA ASP A 71 -7.37 10.72 -3.54
C ASP A 71 -7.74 10.82 -5.03
N SER A 72 -8.75 11.63 -5.37
CA SER A 72 -9.18 11.78 -6.76
C SER A 72 -8.16 12.49 -7.65
N THR A 73 -7.12 13.10 -7.09
CA THR A 73 -6.01 13.75 -7.81
C THR A 73 -4.76 12.89 -7.88
N GLY A 74 -4.80 11.66 -7.32
CA GLY A 74 -3.67 10.73 -7.29
C GLY A 74 -2.71 10.95 -6.11
N GLN A 75 -3.02 11.84 -5.17
CA GLN A 75 -2.18 12.04 -3.98
C GLN A 75 -2.33 10.85 -3.04
N THR A 76 -1.20 10.34 -2.55
CA THR A 76 -1.19 9.21 -1.62
C THR A 76 -1.84 9.59 -0.29
N ILE A 77 -2.83 8.83 0.12
CA ILE A 77 -3.46 8.91 1.42
C ILE A 77 -2.70 8.04 2.42
N ASP A 78 -2.64 6.74 2.16
CA ASP A 78 -1.86 5.79 2.95
C ASP A 78 -1.71 4.45 2.23
N PHE A 79 -0.86 3.58 2.80
CA PHE A 79 -0.67 2.20 2.35
C PHE A 79 -0.48 1.27 3.55
N LEU A 80 -0.79 -0.02 3.38
CA LEU A 80 -0.59 -1.05 4.41
C LEU A 80 -0.29 -2.40 3.75
N LEU A 81 0.85 -2.98 4.12
CA LEU A 81 1.18 -4.35 3.73
C LEU A 81 0.59 -5.34 4.75
N THR A 82 -0.12 -6.34 4.27
CA THR A 82 -0.77 -7.37 5.10
C THR A 82 -0.48 -8.78 4.61
N ALA A 83 -0.59 -9.74 5.52
CA ALA A 83 -0.46 -11.16 5.19
C ALA A 83 -1.74 -11.75 4.61
N LYS A 84 -2.91 -11.18 4.94
CA LYS A 84 -4.22 -11.67 4.55
C LYS A 84 -5.04 -10.59 3.85
N ARG A 85 -5.97 -11.02 3.00
CA ARG A 85 -6.96 -10.17 2.29
C ARG A 85 -8.35 -10.45 2.88
N ASP A 86 -8.63 -9.83 4.00
CA ASP A 86 -9.88 -10.03 4.73
C ASP A 86 -10.45 -8.69 5.26
N ALA A 87 -11.65 -8.73 5.82
CA ALA A 87 -12.31 -7.56 6.40
C ALA A 87 -11.49 -6.94 7.54
N ALA A 88 -10.79 -7.76 8.33
CA ALA A 88 -9.94 -7.28 9.42
C ALA A 88 -8.73 -6.50 8.89
N ALA A 89 -8.11 -6.95 7.79
CA ALA A 89 -7.02 -6.24 7.13
C ALA A 89 -7.51 -4.91 6.53
N ALA A 90 -8.65 -4.92 5.84
CA ALA A 90 -9.27 -3.71 5.30
C ALA A 90 -9.60 -2.71 6.42
N LYS A 91 -10.16 -3.17 7.53
CA LYS A 91 -10.46 -2.34 8.71
C LYS A 91 -9.21 -1.70 9.31
N ARG A 92 -8.12 -2.47 9.49
CA ARG A 92 -6.83 -1.94 9.96
C ARG A 92 -6.27 -0.89 9.00
N PHE A 93 -6.38 -1.13 7.71
CA PHE A 93 -5.95 -0.18 6.70
C PHE A 93 -6.72 1.14 6.80
N PHE A 94 -8.06 1.09 6.84
CA PHE A 94 -8.89 2.29 6.97
C PHE A 94 -8.61 3.05 8.27
N ARG A 95 -8.48 2.34 9.40
CA ARG A 95 -8.10 3.00 10.66
C ARG A 95 -6.78 3.76 10.53
N LYS A 96 -5.75 3.13 9.95
CA LYS A 96 -4.47 3.77 9.72
C LYS A 96 -4.62 5.01 8.84
N ALA A 97 -5.30 4.90 7.70
CA ALA A 97 -5.52 5.99 6.77
C ALA A 97 -6.28 7.17 7.38
N LEU A 98 -7.30 6.89 8.24
CA LEU A 98 -8.10 7.91 8.91
C LEU A 98 -7.36 8.59 10.07
N GLN A 99 -6.41 7.89 10.72
CA GLN A 99 -5.62 8.41 11.84
C GLN A 99 -4.34 9.11 11.37
N SER A 100 -3.95 8.96 10.12
CA SER A 100 -2.74 9.59 9.58
C SER A 100 -2.91 11.12 9.57
N PRO A 101 -1.94 11.85 10.14
CA PRO A 101 -1.98 13.32 10.18
C PRO A 101 -2.11 13.92 8.77
N GLY A 102 -2.96 14.93 8.63
CA GLY A 102 -3.19 15.62 7.35
C GLY A 102 -4.23 14.98 6.43
N ASN A 103 -4.73 13.79 6.74
CA ASN A 103 -5.79 13.15 5.97
C ASN A 103 -7.18 13.64 6.44
N PRO A 104 -7.97 14.28 5.58
CA PRO A 104 -9.33 14.70 5.93
C PRO A 104 -10.25 13.48 6.00
N SER A 105 -11.23 13.51 6.90
CA SER A 105 -12.26 12.47 6.93
C SER A 105 -12.99 12.35 5.60
N PRO A 106 -13.08 11.16 4.98
CA PRO A 106 -13.62 11.02 3.64
C PRO A 106 -15.13 11.25 3.59
N ARG A 107 -15.56 11.92 2.52
CA ARG A 107 -16.97 12.02 2.13
C ARG A 107 -17.41 10.78 1.35
N VAL A 108 -16.50 10.23 0.54
CA VAL A 108 -16.73 9.07 -0.29
C VAL A 108 -15.49 8.19 -0.34
N ILE A 109 -15.70 6.88 -0.28
CA ILE A 109 -14.67 5.86 -0.45
C ILE A 109 -15.08 5.02 -1.66
N ASN A 110 -14.22 4.97 -2.68
CA ASN A 110 -14.40 4.13 -3.85
C ASN A 110 -13.50 2.90 -3.70
N VAL A 111 -14.07 1.73 -3.90
CA VAL A 111 -13.41 0.42 -3.80
C VAL A 111 -13.84 -0.45 -4.98
N ASP A 112 -13.16 -1.56 -5.17
CA ASP A 112 -13.62 -2.62 -6.05
C ASP A 112 -14.84 -3.36 -5.43
N LYS A 113 -15.27 -4.45 -6.07
CA LYS A 113 -16.41 -5.26 -5.60
C LYS A 113 -16.05 -6.29 -4.53
N ASN A 114 -14.85 -6.21 -3.91
CA ASN A 114 -14.44 -7.13 -2.86
C ASN A 114 -15.36 -6.99 -1.63
N PRO A 115 -15.99 -8.09 -1.16
CA PRO A 115 -16.94 -8.08 -0.04
C PRO A 115 -16.30 -7.70 1.31
N ALA A 116 -14.97 -7.74 1.43
CA ALA A 116 -14.25 -7.34 2.63
C ALA A 116 -14.44 -5.84 2.96
N TYR A 117 -14.57 -4.99 1.92
CA TYR A 117 -14.71 -3.55 2.13
C TYR A 117 -16.04 -3.12 2.76
N PRO A 118 -17.21 -3.58 2.27
CA PRO A 118 -18.49 -3.24 2.91
C PRO A 118 -18.54 -3.65 4.37
N ALA A 119 -18.03 -4.85 4.71
CA ALA A 119 -17.98 -5.35 6.07
C ALA A 119 -17.11 -4.43 6.96
N ALA A 120 -15.89 -4.12 6.53
CA ALA A 120 -14.98 -3.23 7.25
C ALA A 120 -15.57 -1.81 7.45
N ILE A 121 -16.19 -1.24 6.43
CA ILE A 121 -16.80 0.09 6.48
C ILE A 121 -18.01 0.11 7.43
N LYS A 122 -18.84 -0.94 7.42
CA LYS A 122 -19.98 -1.07 8.34
C LYS A 122 -19.51 -1.04 9.80
N GLU A 123 -18.48 -1.82 10.12
CA GLU A 123 -17.91 -1.86 11.47
C GLU A 123 -17.30 -0.50 11.88
N LEU A 124 -16.52 0.15 11.01
CA LEU A 124 -15.92 1.45 11.29
C LEU A 124 -16.95 2.57 11.52
N LYS A 125 -18.09 2.49 10.83
CA LYS A 125 -19.22 3.39 11.08
C LYS A 125 -19.91 3.11 12.41
N ALA A 126 -20.06 1.84 12.79
CA ALA A 126 -20.62 1.44 14.07
C ALA A 126 -19.73 1.88 15.23
N GLU A 127 -18.41 1.82 15.09
CA GLU A 127 -17.42 2.28 16.06
C GLU A 127 -17.27 3.81 16.12
N GLY A 128 -17.91 4.54 15.21
CA GLY A 128 -17.76 6.02 15.14
C GLY A 128 -16.44 6.50 14.53
N THR A 129 -15.52 5.59 14.13
CA THR A 129 -14.24 5.95 13.51
C THR A 129 -14.44 6.58 12.11
N LEU A 130 -15.47 6.14 11.40
CA LEU A 130 -15.86 6.67 10.10
C LEU A 130 -17.24 7.36 10.21
N PRO A 131 -17.41 8.60 9.69
CA PRO A 131 -18.70 9.27 9.73
C PRO A 131 -19.80 8.47 9.05
N LYS A 132 -20.98 8.37 9.66
CA LYS A 132 -22.15 7.66 9.11
C LYS A 132 -22.52 8.16 7.70
N ARG A 133 -22.33 9.47 7.43
CA ARG A 133 -22.57 10.12 6.12
C ARG A 133 -21.56 9.75 5.03
N CYS A 134 -20.43 9.12 5.35
CA CYS A 134 -19.46 8.68 4.36
C CYS A 134 -20.10 7.64 3.42
N ARG A 135 -20.04 7.88 2.11
CA ARG A 135 -20.60 6.98 1.10
C ARG A 135 -19.56 5.97 0.65
N LEU A 136 -19.92 4.70 0.66
CA LEU A 136 -19.15 3.64 0.00
C LEU A 136 -19.65 3.49 -1.44
N ARG A 137 -18.73 3.48 -2.41
CA ARG A 137 -19.01 3.20 -3.82
C ARG A 137 -18.19 2.01 -4.26
N GLN A 138 -18.83 0.98 -4.74
CA GLN A 138 -18.19 -0.19 -5.33
C GLN A 138 -18.16 -0.03 -6.85
N CYS A 139 -17.18 0.71 -7.36
CA CYS A 139 -17.10 1.05 -8.78
C CYS A 139 -15.67 0.89 -9.29
N ARG A 140 -15.41 -0.14 -10.09
CA ARG A 140 -14.10 -0.48 -10.63
C ARG A 140 -13.48 0.67 -11.45
N TYR A 141 -14.25 1.33 -12.29
CA TYR A 141 -13.73 2.38 -13.18
C TYR A 141 -13.13 3.59 -12.44
N LEU A 142 -13.58 3.85 -11.21
CA LEU A 142 -13.05 4.95 -10.42
C LEU A 142 -11.69 4.64 -9.79
N ASN A 143 -11.23 3.39 -9.85
CA ASN A 143 -9.96 2.96 -9.29
C ASN A 143 -8.80 2.94 -10.30
N ASN A 144 -9.03 3.31 -11.56
CA ASN A 144 -7.97 3.32 -12.59
C ASN A 144 -6.72 4.12 -12.18
N ILE A 145 -6.87 5.20 -11.40
CA ILE A 145 -5.74 5.99 -10.90
C ILE A 145 -4.89 5.14 -9.93
N VAL A 146 -5.52 4.40 -9.02
CA VAL A 146 -4.83 3.50 -8.09
C VAL A 146 -4.18 2.34 -8.85
N GLU A 147 -4.87 1.78 -9.84
CA GLU A 147 -4.32 0.71 -10.68
C GLU A 147 -3.05 1.15 -11.44
N GLN A 148 -3.04 2.39 -11.98
CA GLN A 148 -1.85 2.94 -12.64
C GLN A 148 -0.67 3.07 -11.69
N ASP A 149 -0.95 3.49 -10.47
CA ASP A 149 0.02 3.64 -9.41
C ASP A 149 0.57 2.27 -8.94
N HIS A 150 -0.29 1.24 -8.84
CA HIS A 150 0.09 -0.13 -8.57
C HIS A 150 1.06 -0.69 -9.61
N ARG A 151 0.89 -0.38 -10.90
CA ARG A 151 1.80 -0.81 -11.98
C ARG A 151 3.25 -0.39 -11.71
N THR A 152 3.45 0.80 -11.15
CA THR A 152 4.80 1.27 -10.79
C THR A 152 5.39 0.43 -9.66
N GLY A 153 4.63 0.14 -8.61
CA GLY A 153 5.04 -0.74 -7.51
C GLY A 153 5.31 -2.17 -7.97
N GLU A 154 4.42 -2.73 -8.77
CA GLU A 154 4.56 -4.06 -9.36
C GLU A 154 5.78 -4.18 -10.27
N ARG A 155 6.04 -3.17 -11.12
CA ARG A 155 7.24 -3.12 -11.96
C ARG A 155 8.51 -3.13 -11.13
N ARG A 156 8.58 -2.32 -10.07
CA ARG A 156 9.73 -2.30 -9.15
C ARG A 156 9.91 -3.62 -8.42
N SER A 157 8.83 -4.20 -7.90
CA SER A 157 8.86 -5.50 -7.24
C SER A 157 9.30 -6.63 -8.18
N ARG A 158 8.86 -6.59 -9.46
CA ARG A 158 9.26 -7.56 -10.48
C ARG A 158 10.74 -7.41 -10.84
N LEU A 159 11.25 -6.19 -11.04
CA LEU A 159 12.66 -5.93 -11.32
C LEU A 159 13.56 -6.34 -10.15
N ALA A 160 13.11 -6.15 -8.92
CA ALA A 160 13.78 -6.62 -7.71
C ALA A 160 13.59 -8.13 -7.43
N MET A 161 12.87 -8.84 -8.32
CA MET A 161 12.53 -10.25 -8.16
C MET A 161 11.78 -10.58 -6.85
N GLY A 162 11.03 -9.60 -6.31
CA GLY A 162 10.29 -9.70 -5.05
C GLY A 162 11.14 -9.36 -3.82
N TYR A 163 10.57 -9.64 -2.66
CA TYR A 163 11.19 -9.33 -1.36
C TYR A 163 11.57 -10.63 -0.62
N GLY A 164 12.75 -10.66 0.02
CA GLY A 164 13.24 -11.82 0.77
C GLY A 164 12.41 -12.16 2.01
N SER A 165 11.74 -11.16 2.62
CA SER A 165 10.87 -11.36 3.78
C SER A 165 9.75 -10.32 3.85
N PHE A 166 8.71 -10.60 4.65
CA PHE A 166 7.66 -9.63 4.95
C PHE A 166 8.22 -8.34 5.58
N ARG A 167 9.19 -8.49 6.48
CA ARG A 167 9.85 -7.36 7.15
C ARG A 167 10.58 -6.44 6.16
N THR A 168 11.28 -7.01 5.18
CA THR A 168 11.96 -6.20 4.16
C THR A 168 10.96 -5.51 3.23
N ALA A 169 9.89 -6.20 2.83
CA ALA A 169 8.82 -5.60 2.02
C ALA A 169 8.09 -4.46 2.76
N TRP A 170 7.90 -4.60 4.07
CA TRP A 170 7.24 -3.57 4.88
C TRP A 170 8.07 -2.30 5.06
N LYS A 171 9.41 -2.43 5.07
CA LYS A 171 10.34 -1.30 5.25
C LYS A 171 10.70 -0.56 3.96
N THR A 172 10.34 -1.13 2.79
CA THR A 172 10.62 -0.55 1.48
C THR A 172 9.42 0.20 0.95
#